data_e1f0a40d2b7bd96754a97e72c34ba9bf
#
_entry.id   e1f0a40d2b7bd96754a97e72c34ba9bf
#
_cell.length_a   1.000
_cell.length_b   1.000
_cell.length_c   1.000
_cell.angle_alpha   90.00
_cell.angle_beta   90.00
_cell.angle_gamma   90.00
#
_symmetry.space_group_name_H-M   'P 1'
#
loop_
_entity.id
_entity.type
_entity.pdbx_description
1 polymer ?
#
loop_
_entity_poly.entity_id
_entity_poly.type
_entity_poly.pdbx_seq_one_letter_code
_entity_poly.pdbx_strand_id
1 'polypeptide(L)'
;CVLVELVQAETGITPANKDWVIALKEKCESLCVVLIVDEIQSGFGRTGTLFAFEQYGITPDILLLGKALGGGLPLGAFVANTKMMGALTHSPVLGHITTFGGNPVCCAAGNAALQVLQQSNWIHEIAVKEQFLLEQLVHPSILNRSHKGLWMSLQFSSSVLAKKVAACCVANGIITDWFLFAEDKIRIAPPLSITMEELSEAVNKIKVSIEEAVASN
;
A
#
# COMPACT_ATOMS: atom_id res chain seq x y z
N CYS A 1 -21.16 9.96 -3.58
CA CYS A 1 -20.10 8.96 -3.79
C CYS A 1 -19.69 8.31 -2.46
N VAL A 2 -19.08 7.15 -2.56
CA VAL A 2 -18.36 6.50 -1.47
C VAL A 2 -16.90 6.42 -1.87
N LEU A 3 -16.00 6.86 -0.99
CA LEU A 3 -14.55 6.73 -1.14
C LEU A 3 -14.04 5.74 -0.09
N VAL A 4 -13.25 4.75 -0.53
CA VAL A 4 -12.76 3.69 0.35
C VAL A 4 -11.37 3.23 -0.06
N GLU A 5 -10.51 2.92 0.94
CA GLU A 5 -9.33 2.08 0.77
C GLU A 5 -9.73 0.61 1.01
N LEU A 6 -9.45 -0.30 0.07
CA LEU A 6 -9.70 -1.73 0.26
C LEU A 6 -8.68 -2.39 1.20
N VAL A 7 -7.55 -1.74 1.38
CA VAL A 7 -6.57 -2.03 2.43
C VAL A 7 -6.22 -0.70 3.08
N GLN A 8 -6.80 -0.41 4.23
CA GLN A 8 -6.53 0.83 4.95
C GLN A 8 -5.07 0.86 5.41
N ALA A 9 -4.33 1.84 4.90
CA ALA A 9 -2.90 1.95 5.13
C ALA A 9 -2.58 2.43 6.56
N GLU A 10 -3.06 3.61 6.91
CA GLU A 10 -2.62 4.36 8.10
C GLU A 10 -3.24 3.86 9.42
N THR A 11 -4.17 2.91 9.37
CA THR A 11 -4.71 2.18 10.52
C THR A 11 -3.91 0.93 10.88
N GLY A 12 -2.80 0.68 10.20
CA GLY A 12 -1.94 -0.48 10.41
C GLY A 12 -2.21 -1.63 9.47
N ILE A 13 -2.42 -1.33 8.20
CA ILE A 13 -2.63 -2.28 7.09
C ILE A 13 -3.82 -3.19 7.38
N THR A 14 -5.02 -2.64 7.27
CA THR A 14 -6.26 -3.34 7.58
C THR A 14 -7.01 -3.68 6.28
N PRO A 15 -6.93 -4.94 5.79
CA PRO A 15 -7.69 -5.37 4.63
C PRO A 15 -9.18 -5.39 4.93
N ALA A 16 -9.99 -4.90 3.99
CA ALA A 16 -11.44 -4.97 4.09
C ALA A 16 -11.93 -6.43 3.95
N ASN A 17 -13.06 -6.74 4.56
CA ASN A 17 -13.72 -8.02 4.36
C ASN A 17 -14.26 -8.09 2.91
N LYS A 18 -14.04 -9.23 2.23
CA LYS A 18 -14.41 -9.41 0.84
C LYS A 18 -15.92 -9.30 0.61
N ASP A 19 -16.72 -9.94 1.44
CA ASP A 19 -18.17 -9.94 1.29
C ASP A 19 -18.75 -8.53 1.52
N TRP A 20 -18.15 -7.79 2.45
CA TRP A 20 -18.51 -6.39 2.69
C TRP A 20 -18.21 -5.52 1.46
N VAL A 21 -17.04 -5.70 0.81
CA VAL A 21 -16.68 -4.93 -0.40
C VAL A 21 -17.63 -5.24 -1.54
N ILE A 22 -18.00 -6.51 -1.74
CA ILE A 22 -18.96 -6.92 -2.77
C ILE A 22 -20.32 -6.28 -2.48
N ALA A 23 -20.84 -6.41 -1.25
CA ALA A 23 -22.10 -5.81 -0.84
C ALA A 23 -22.10 -4.28 -0.98
N LEU A 24 -20.97 -3.62 -0.68
CA LEU A 24 -20.79 -2.18 -0.89
C LEU A 24 -20.92 -1.81 -2.37
N LYS A 25 -20.26 -2.55 -3.27
CA LYS A 25 -20.34 -2.32 -4.73
C LYS A 25 -21.77 -2.49 -5.23
N GLU A 26 -22.43 -3.59 -4.87
CA GLU A 26 -23.84 -3.85 -5.21
C GLU A 26 -24.78 -2.73 -4.70
N LYS A 27 -24.54 -2.26 -3.47
CA LYS A 27 -25.33 -1.17 -2.89
C LYS A 27 -25.11 0.15 -3.64
N CYS A 28 -23.88 0.48 -3.98
CA CYS A 28 -23.55 1.66 -4.77
C CYS A 28 -24.24 1.62 -6.13
N GLU A 29 -24.20 0.48 -6.82
CA GLU A 29 -24.88 0.29 -8.11
C GLU A 29 -26.40 0.46 -7.99
N SER A 30 -27.02 -0.18 -6.97
CA SER A 30 -28.48 -0.11 -6.76
C SER A 30 -28.99 1.30 -6.49
N LEU A 31 -28.14 2.16 -5.92
CA LEU A 31 -28.46 3.55 -5.57
C LEU A 31 -27.88 4.58 -6.55
N CYS A 32 -27.24 4.14 -7.63
CA CYS A 32 -26.51 5.01 -8.57
C CYS A 32 -25.48 5.91 -7.87
N VAL A 33 -24.81 5.38 -6.85
CA VAL A 33 -23.76 6.06 -6.09
C VAL A 33 -22.40 5.67 -6.65
N VAL A 34 -21.55 6.64 -6.92
CA VAL A 34 -20.19 6.43 -7.45
C VAL A 34 -19.32 5.80 -6.38
N LEU A 35 -18.72 4.64 -6.67
CA LEU A 35 -17.72 3.99 -5.85
C LEU A 35 -16.31 4.41 -6.28
N ILE A 36 -15.59 5.07 -5.41
CA ILE A 36 -14.20 5.51 -5.58
C ILE A 36 -13.31 4.63 -4.72
N VAL A 37 -12.35 3.94 -5.34
CA VAL A 37 -11.36 3.14 -4.61
C VAL A 37 -10.02 3.84 -4.64
N ASP A 38 -9.48 4.07 -3.44
CA ASP A 38 -8.16 4.64 -3.25
C ASP A 38 -7.10 3.52 -3.24
N GLU A 39 -6.30 3.49 -4.29
CA GLU A 39 -5.16 2.57 -4.43
C GLU A 39 -3.81 3.30 -4.46
N ILE A 40 -3.75 4.49 -3.86
CA ILE A 40 -2.52 5.27 -3.79
C ILE A 40 -1.40 4.51 -3.07
N GLN A 41 -1.73 3.71 -2.05
CA GLN A 41 -0.75 2.89 -1.33
C GLN A 41 -0.83 1.40 -1.69
N SER A 42 -2.02 0.87 -1.97
CA SER A 42 -2.27 -0.56 -2.20
C SER A 42 -1.98 -1.02 -3.63
N GLY A 43 -1.94 -0.10 -4.59
CA GLY A 43 -1.73 -0.41 -6.00
C GLY A 43 -0.29 -0.78 -6.37
N PHE A 44 -0.10 -1.02 -7.65
CA PHE A 44 1.20 -1.33 -8.28
C PHE A 44 1.92 -2.53 -7.67
N GLY A 45 1.17 -3.63 -7.45
CA GLY A 45 1.73 -4.90 -7.02
C GLY A 45 1.83 -5.10 -5.52
N ARG A 46 1.70 -4.04 -4.70
CA ARG A 46 1.93 -4.08 -3.25
C ARG A 46 1.17 -5.20 -2.53
N THR A 47 -0.06 -5.48 -2.94
CA THR A 47 -0.96 -6.45 -2.33
C THR A 47 -0.95 -7.83 -3.00
N GLY A 48 -0.12 -8.04 -4.04
CA GLY A 48 0.01 -9.32 -4.76
C GLY A 48 -0.76 -9.38 -6.09
N THR A 49 -1.47 -8.31 -6.46
CA THR A 49 -2.07 -8.08 -7.79
C THR A 49 -1.66 -6.69 -8.26
N LEU A 50 -1.85 -6.34 -9.53
CA LEU A 50 -1.52 -4.99 -10.00
C LEU A 50 -2.27 -3.94 -9.19
N PHE A 51 -3.58 -4.18 -8.96
CA PHE A 51 -4.43 -3.39 -8.07
C PHE A 51 -5.16 -4.29 -7.08
N ALA A 52 -5.39 -3.80 -5.86
CA ALA A 52 -6.03 -4.58 -4.81
C ALA A 52 -7.48 -4.94 -5.14
N PHE A 53 -8.23 -4.09 -5.86
CA PHE A 53 -9.63 -4.34 -6.22
C PHE A 53 -9.82 -5.64 -7.00
N GLU A 54 -8.82 -6.09 -7.75
CA GLU A 54 -8.85 -7.35 -8.52
C GLU A 54 -9.10 -8.56 -7.61
N GLN A 55 -8.56 -8.55 -6.38
CA GLN A 55 -8.71 -9.65 -5.41
C GLN A 55 -10.12 -9.72 -4.82
N TYR A 56 -10.85 -8.61 -4.89
CA TYR A 56 -12.24 -8.55 -4.40
C TYR A 56 -13.25 -8.90 -5.49
N GLY A 57 -12.80 -8.96 -6.77
CA GLY A 57 -13.67 -9.26 -7.91
C GLY A 57 -14.66 -8.14 -8.26
N ILE A 58 -14.31 -6.90 -7.93
CA ILE A 58 -15.08 -5.71 -8.26
C ILE A 58 -14.35 -4.83 -9.27
N THR A 59 -15.08 -3.91 -9.92
CA THR A 59 -14.49 -2.81 -10.68
C THR A 59 -15.03 -1.51 -10.10
N PRO A 60 -14.17 -0.62 -9.57
CA PRO A 60 -14.61 0.69 -9.08
C PRO A 60 -15.05 1.59 -10.23
N ASP A 61 -15.87 2.59 -9.92
CA ASP A 61 -16.26 3.61 -10.91
C ASP A 61 -15.10 4.60 -11.13
N ILE A 62 -14.37 4.92 -10.07
CA ILE A 62 -13.15 5.75 -10.10
C ILE A 62 -12.07 5.06 -9.29
N LEU A 63 -10.86 4.99 -9.86
CA LEU A 63 -9.66 4.47 -9.22
C LEU A 63 -8.69 5.63 -8.98
N LEU A 64 -8.24 5.82 -7.73
CA LEU A 64 -7.23 6.81 -7.38
C LEU A 64 -5.84 6.15 -7.32
N LEU A 65 -4.86 6.79 -7.94
CA LEU A 65 -3.50 6.30 -8.07
C LEU A 65 -2.48 7.39 -7.69
N GLY A 66 -1.37 6.98 -7.09
CA GLY A 66 -0.30 7.88 -6.71
C GLY A 66 0.95 7.11 -6.31
N LYS A 67 1.83 7.73 -5.54
CA LYS A 67 3.06 7.13 -4.98
C LYS A 67 3.86 6.32 -6.02
N ALA A 68 3.73 4.98 -6.03
CA ALA A 68 4.43 4.09 -6.95
C ALA A 68 4.16 4.42 -8.43
N LEU A 69 2.98 5.01 -8.75
CA LEU A 69 2.67 5.49 -10.09
C LEU A 69 3.75 6.41 -10.65
N GLY A 70 4.37 7.25 -9.82
CA GLY A 70 5.31 8.27 -10.28
C GLY A 70 6.70 7.74 -10.62
N GLY A 71 7.03 6.49 -10.29
CA GLY A 71 8.37 5.94 -10.57
C GLY A 71 9.51 6.74 -9.94
N GLY A 72 9.28 7.31 -8.74
CA GLY A 72 10.20 8.19 -8.03
C GLY A 72 9.95 9.68 -8.22
N LEU A 73 9.05 10.08 -9.13
CA LEU A 73 8.64 11.47 -9.34
C LEU A 73 7.20 11.71 -8.86
N PRO A 74 6.83 12.98 -8.55
CA PRO A 74 5.49 13.30 -8.08
C PRO A 74 4.47 13.16 -9.22
N LEU A 75 3.62 12.12 -9.13
CA LEU A 75 2.54 11.87 -10.08
C LEU A 75 1.34 11.29 -9.33
N GLY A 76 0.18 11.87 -9.55
CA GLY A 76 -1.11 11.36 -9.13
C GLY A 76 -2.04 11.24 -10.32
N ALA A 77 -2.95 10.29 -10.29
CA ALA A 77 -3.96 10.12 -11.31
C ALA A 77 -5.27 9.61 -10.69
N PHE A 78 -6.36 9.88 -11.37
CA PHE A 78 -7.59 9.14 -11.21
C PHE A 78 -8.03 8.58 -12.56
N VAL A 79 -8.59 7.40 -12.54
CA VAL A 79 -9.02 6.67 -13.73
C VAL A 79 -10.51 6.40 -13.62
N ALA A 80 -11.26 6.72 -14.67
CA ALA A 80 -12.69 6.45 -14.76
C ALA A 80 -13.08 6.15 -16.21
N ASN A 81 -14.33 5.74 -16.42
CA ASN A 81 -14.84 5.53 -17.76
C ASN A 81 -14.97 6.86 -18.55
N THR A 82 -15.04 6.76 -19.88
CA THR A 82 -15.09 7.92 -20.77
C THR A 82 -16.26 8.88 -20.47
N LYS A 83 -17.42 8.35 -20.06
CA LYS A 83 -18.59 9.16 -19.72
C LYS A 83 -18.34 10.05 -18.51
N MET A 84 -17.74 9.50 -17.46
CA MET A 84 -17.38 10.25 -16.25
C MET A 84 -16.28 11.27 -16.55
N MET A 85 -15.22 10.85 -17.26
CA MET A 85 -14.15 11.76 -17.66
C MET A 85 -14.66 12.90 -18.56
N GLY A 86 -15.61 12.61 -19.46
CA GLY A 86 -16.24 13.61 -20.30
C GLY A 86 -16.98 14.71 -19.54
N ALA A 87 -17.51 14.43 -18.35
CA ALA A 87 -18.15 15.44 -17.51
C ALA A 87 -17.21 16.56 -17.06
N LEU A 88 -15.90 16.31 -17.03
CA LEU A 88 -14.88 17.30 -16.66
C LEU A 88 -14.49 18.24 -17.81
N THR A 89 -14.99 18.00 -19.03
CA THR A 89 -14.64 18.78 -20.22
C THR A 89 -15.59 19.94 -20.50
N HIS A 90 -16.67 20.09 -19.73
CA HIS A 90 -17.72 21.08 -19.93
C HIS A 90 -18.07 21.81 -18.63
N SER A 91 -18.46 23.06 -18.72
CA SER A 91 -19.09 23.90 -17.70
C SER A 91 -18.38 23.94 -16.33
N PRO A 92 -17.14 24.41 -16.22
CA PRO A 92 -16.37 25.12 -17.24
C PRO A 92 -15.46 24.20 -18.07
N VAL A 93 -15.17 24.59 -19.30
CA VAL A 93 -14.10 23.98 -20.10
C VAL A 93 -12.77 24.08 -19.35
N LEU A 94 -12.00 22.99 -19.29
CA LEU A 94 -10.72 22.90 -18.59
C LEU A 94 -10.80 23.16 -17.06
N GLY A 95 -11.96 23.05 -16.44
CA GLY A 95 -12.13 23.29 -15.00
C GLY A 95 -11.38 22.32 -14.09
N HIS A 96 -10.85 21.24 -14.63
CA HIS A 96 -10.10 20.20 -13.91
C HIS A 96 -8.55 20.32 -14.06
N ILE A 97 -8.06 21.29 -14.84
CA ILE A 97 -6.62 21.42 -15.09
C ILE A 97 -5.87 21.92 -13.85
N THR A 98 -4.60 21.50 -13.76
CA THR A 98 -3.63 21.97 -12.80
C THR A 98 -2.36 22.40 -13.53
N THR A 99 -1.57 23.32 -12.94
CA THR A 99 -0.37 23.85 -13.58
C THR A 99 0.64 22.78 -13.97
N PHE A 100 0.80 21.75 -13.13
CA PHE A 100 1.77 20.67 -13.35
C PHE A 100 1.12 19.33 -13.70
N GLY A 101 -0.20 19.29 -13.89
CA GLY A 101 -0.92 18.07 -14.30
C GLY A 101 -0.42 17.55 -15.64
N GLY A 102 -0.12 16.26 -15.73
CA GLY A 102 0.41 15.66 -16.95
C GLY A 102 1.83 16.09 -17.31
N ASN A 103 2.66 16.50 -16.33
CA ASN A 103 4.06 16.85 -16.59
C ASN A 103 4.75 15.70 -17.34
N PRO A 104 5.35 15.95 -18.54
CA PRO A 104 5.87 14.90 -19.39
C PRO A 104 6.99 14.08 -18.76
N VAL A 105 7.82 14.68 -17.90
CA VAL A 105 8.90 13.98 -17.19
C VAL A 105 8.32 13.02 -16.16
N CYS A 106 7.34 13.47 -15.36
CA CYS A 106 6.67 12.61 -14.40
C CYS A 106 5.88 11.46 -15.08
N CYS A 107 5.20 11.77 -16.17
CA CYS A 107 4.48 10.76 -16.95
C CYS A 107 5.43 9.73 -17.58
N ALA A 108 6.59 10.16 -18.10
CA ALA A 108 7.60 9.25 -18.64
C ALA A 108 8.18 8.34 -17.56
N ALA A 109 8.47 8.87 -16.36
CA ALA A 109 8.95 8.08 -15.23
C ALA A 109 7.89 7.05 -14.76
N GLY A 110 6.63 7.48 -14.64
CA GLY A 110 5.53 6.57 -14.28
C GLY A 110 5.31 5.48 -15.31
N ASN A 111 5.38 5.81 -16.60
CA ASN A 111 5.29 4.81 -17.67
C ASN A 111 6.43 3.80 -17.61
N ALA A 112 7.67 4.26 -17.40
CA ALA A 112 8.82 3.38 -17.27
C ALA A 112 8.68 2.44 -16.04
N ALA A 113 8.24 2.96 -14.89
CA ALA A 113 8.01 2.17 -13.70
C ALA A 113 6.94 1.10 -13.92
N LEU A 114 5.82 1.43 -14.58
CA LEU A 114 4.78 0.48 -14.90
C LEU A 114 5.28 -0.62 -15.87
N GLN A 115 6.05 -0.26 -16.90
CA GLN A 115 6.64 -1.21 -17.84
C GLN A 115 7.59 -2.19 -17.13
N VAL A 116 8.47 -1.69 -16.25
CA VAL A 116 9.36 -2.55 -15.46
C VAL A 116 8.56 -3.50 -14.59
N LEU A 117 7.53 -3.02 -13.90
CA LEU A 117 6.67 -3.85 -13.07
C LEU A 117 5.97 -4.95 -13.87
N GLN A 118 5.44 -4.62 -15.05
CA GLN A 118 4.75 -5.59 -15.92
C GLN A 118 5.70 -6.62 -16.55
N GLN A 119 6.97 -6.27 -16.79
CA GLN A 119 7.98 -7.16 -17.34
C GLN A 119 8.70 -8.01 -16.29
N SER A 120 8.56 -7.65 -15.00
CA SER A 120 9.17 -8.38 -13.89
C SER A 120 8.27 -9.51 -13.39
N ASN A 121 8.87 -10.45 -12.65
CA ASN A 121 8.13 -11.49 -11.92
C ASN A 121 7.73 -11.05 -10.50
N TRP A 122 8.00 -9.81 -10.10
CA TRP A 122 7.88 -9.37 -8.71
C TRP A 122 6.49 -9.58 -8.12
N ILE A 123 5.42 -9.31 -8.88
CA ILE A 123 4.04 -9.52 -8.40
C ILE A 123 3.78 -11.01 -8.11
N HIS A 124 4.30 -11.91 -8.94
CA HIS A 124 4.14 -13.36 -8.77
C HIS A 124 4.92 -13.92 -7.56
N GLU A 125 5.97 -13.21 -7.14
CA GLU A 125 6.78 -13.59 -5.97
C GLU A 125 6.19 -13.10 -4.63
N ILE A 126 5.21 -12.19 -4.66
CA ILE A 126 4.65 -11.56 -3.45
C ILE A 126 4.12 -12.60 -2.46
N ALA A 127 3.38 -13.60 -2.93
CA ALA A 127 2.81 -14.61 -2.03
C ALA A 127 3.88 -15.40 -1.26
N VAL A 128 4.99 -15.73 -1.92
CA VAL A 128 6.12 -16.44 -1.30
C VAL A 128 6.83 -15.53 -0.29
N LYS A 129 7.07 -14.27 -0.64
CA LYS A 129 7.70 -13.28 0.24
C LYS A 129 6.82 -12.94 1.45
N GLU A 130 5.50 -12.83 1.24
CA GLU A 130 4.52 -12.62 2.31
C GLU A 130 4.52 -13.79 3.29
N GLN A 131 4.46 -15.02 2.78
CA GLN A 131 4.51 -16.22 3.61
C GLN A 131 5.81 -16.30 4.41
N PHE A 132 6.94 -16.01 3.79
CA PHE A 132 8.23 -15.96 4.49
C PHE A 132 8.23 -14.94 5.62
N LEU A 133 7.70 -13.72 5.41
CA LEU A 133 7.57 -12.72 6.48
C LEU A 133 6.68 -13.23 7.63
N LEU A 134 5.57 -13.89 7.32
CA LEU A 134 4.65 -14.45 8.32
C LEU A 134 5.30 -15.55 9.16
N GLU A 135 6.14 -16.38 8.56
CA GLU A 135 6.84 -17.45 9.24
C GLU A 135 8.02 -16.93 10.09
N GLN A 136 8.74 -15.93 9.57
CA GLN A 136 10.00 -15.50 10.14
C GLN A 136 9.89 -14.32 11.12
N LEU A 137 8.96 -13.39 10.90
CA LEU A 137 8.73 -12.26 11.82
C LEU A 137 7.85 -12.65 13.01
N VAL A 138 8.36 -13.59 13.81
CA VAL A 138 7.74 -14.05 15.06
C VAL A 138 8.63 -13.64 16.24
N HIS A 139 8.04 -12.95 17.22
CA HIS A 139 8.72 -12.53 18.43
C HIS A 139 7.69 -12.36 19.56
N PRO A 140 8.00 -12.71 20.84
CA PRO A 140 7.05 -12.59 21.96
C PRO A 140 6.47 -11.17 22.16
N SER A 141 7.23 -10.14 21.80
CA SER A 141 6.79 -8.74 21.90
C SER A 141 5.91 -8.27 20.75
N ILE A 142 5.73 -9.07 19.68
CA ILE A 142 4.78 -8.79 18.61
C ILE A 142 3.43 -9.35 19.02
N LEU A 143 2.48 -8.48 19.36
CA LEU A 143 1.14 -8.86 19.82
C LEU A 143 0.22 -9.26 18.68
N ASN A 144 0.36 -8.60 17.54
CA ASN A 144 -0.45 -8.86 16.35
C ASN A 144 0.30 -8.47 15.07
N ARG A 145 -0.07 -9.12 13.97
CA ARG A 145 0.42 -8.82 12.62
C ARG A 145 -0.78 -8.71 11.68
N SER A 146 -0.92 -7.56 11.04
CA SER A 146 -1.89 -7.38 9.95
C SER A 146 -1.13 -7.19 8.65
N HIS A 147 -1.60 -7.80 7.56
CA HIS A 147 -0.84 -7.82 6.31
C HIS A 147 -1.75 -7.95 5.08
N LYS A 148 -1.21 -7.59 3.93
CA LYS A 148 -1.76 -7.87 2.62
C LYS A 148 -0.66 -7.79 1.58
N GLY A 149 -0.24 -8.94 1.04
CA GLY A 149 0.91 -9.02 0.15
C GLY A 149 2.22 -8.63 0.86
N LEU A 150 3.12 -7.98 0.14
CA LEU A 150 4.41 -7.55 0.71
C LEU A 150 4.26 -6.24 1.51
N TRP A 151 3.31 -6.22 2.41
CA TRP A 151 2.94 -5.08 3.24
C TRP A 151 2.38 -5.58 4.56
N MET A 152 3.09 -5.31 5.66
CA MET A 152 2.77 -5.85 6.98
C MET A 152 2.91 -4.78 8.06
N SER A 153 2.08 -4.87 9.10
CA SER A 153 2.25 -4.15 10.35
C SER A 153 2.61 -5.10 11.48
N LEU A 154 3.50 -4.67 12.36
CA LEU A 154 3.83 -5.34 13.61
C LEU A 154 3.34 -4.50 14.77
N GLN A 155 2.44 -5.05 15.59
CA GLN A 155 1.87 -4.38 16.75
C GLN A 155 2.64 -4.72 18.02
N PHE A 156 2.93 -3.71 18.83
CA PHE A 156 3.61 -3.82 20.12
C PHE A 156 2.70 -3.39 21.26
N SER A 157 3.15 -3.56 22.51
CA SER A 157 2.37 -3.25 23.71
C SER A 157 2.14 -1.74 23.93
N SER A 158 2.89 -0.87 23.26
CA SER A 158 2.76 0.57 23.36
C SER A 158 3.40 1.30 22.17
N SER A 159 2.98 2.53 21.95
CA SER A 159 3.58 3.43 20.96
C SER A 159 5.05 3.77 21.30
N VAL A 160 5.39 3.78 22.58
CA VAL A 160 6.77 4.02 23.03
C VAL A 160 7.67 2.88 22.57
N LEU A 161 7.26 1.63 22.77
CA LEU A 161 8.02 0.47 22.31
C LEU A 161 8.09 0.42 20.77
N ALA A 162 6.99 0.67 20.07
CA ALA A 162 6.97 0.70 18.61
C ALA A 162 7.98 1.71 18.05
N LYS A 163 7.96 2.94 18.55
CA LYS A 163 8.92 4.01 18.14
C LYS A 163 10.37 3.64 18.46
N LYS A 164 10.61 2.97 19.59
CA LYS A 164 11.94 2.51 19.98
C LYS A 164 12.43 1.38 19.05
N VAL A 165 11.57 0.41 18.72
CA VAL A 165 11.88 -0.63 17.73
C VAL A 165 12.22 -0.01 16.38
N ALA A 166 11.44 0.97 15.92
CA ALA A 166 11.72 1.67 14.68
C ALA A 166 13.09 2.38 14.71
N ALA A 167 13.44 3.03 15.82
CA ALA A 167 14.76 3.65 16.00
C ALA A 167 15.91 2.64 15.98
N CYS A 168 15.76 1.49 16.67
CA CYS A 168 16.74 0.40 16.62
C CYS A 168 16.86 -0.20 15.21
N CYS A 169 15.74 -0.34 14.47
CA CYS A 169 15.76 -0.77 13.07
C CYS A 169 16.63 0.17 12.22
N VAL A 170 16.44 1.48 12.36
CA VAL A 170 17.26 2.47 11.64
C VAL A 170 18.73 2.35 12.00
N ALA A 171 19.07 2.19 13.29
CA ALA A 171 20.45 1.98 13.73
C ALA A 171 21.08 0.70 13.16
N ASN A 172 20.28 -0.34 12.93
CA ASN A 172 20.68 -1.62 12.31
C ASN A 172 20.58 -1.60 10.77
N GLY A 173 20.31 -0.44 10.16
CA GLY A 173 20.29 -0.25 8.70
C GLY A 173 18.98 -0.68 8.03
N ILE A 174 17.88 -0.75 8.77
CA ILE A 174 16.53 -1.02 8.25
C ILE A 174 15.69 0.25 8.38
N ILE A 175 15.27 0.81 7.24
CA ILE A 175 14.35 1.94 7.23
C ILE A 175 12.94 1.41 7.39
N THR A 176 12.28 1.79 8.47
CA THR A 176 10.87 1.53 8.76
C THR A 176 10.24 2.75 9.43
N ASP A 177 8.92 2.82 9.47
CA ASP A 177 8.19 3.90 10.12
C ASP A 177 6.97 3.38 10.88
N TRP A 178 6.23 4.30 11.49
CA TRP A 178 4.97 4.04 12.19
C TRP A 178 3.77 4.50 11.35
N PHE A 179 2.56 4.29 11.87
CA PHE A 179 1.31 4.71 11.23
C PHE A 179 0.73 5.95 11.91
N LEU A 180 -0.01 6.76 11.14
CA LEU A 180 -0.65 7.99 11.65
C LEU A 180 -1.75 7.69 12.68
N PHE A 181 -2.51 6.60 12.48
CA PHE A 181 -3.66 6.24 13.30
C PHE A 181 -3.48 4.92 14.06
N ALA A 182 -2.26 4.40 14.14
CA ALA A 182 -1.91 3.17 14.88
C ALA A 182 -0.47 3.29 15.39
N GLU A 183 -0.26 4.17 16.37
CA GLU A 183 1.08 4.53 16.86
C GLU A 183 1.82 3.37 17.57
N ASP A 184 1.10 2.34 18.00
CA ASP A 184 1.65 1.12 18.61
C ASP A 184 2.14 0.10 17.57
N LYS A 185 2.16 0.46 16.29
CA LYS A 185 2.56 -0.41 15.19
C LYS A 185 3.71 0.19 14.39
N ILE A 186 4.53 -0.70 13.81
CA ILE A 186 5.52 -0.32 12.78
C ILE A 186 5.16 -0.97 11.45
N ARG A 187 5.58 -0.34 10.34
CA ARG A 187 5.30 -0.76 8.97
C ARG A 187 6.49 -1.53 8.41
N ILE A 188 6.23 -2.68 7.81
CA ILE A 188 7.18 -3.45 7.01
C ILE A 188 6.67 -3.44 5.57
N ALA A 189 7.39 -2.72 4.70
CA ALA A 189 6.99 -2.51 3.30
C ALA A 189 8.24 -2.47 2.40
N PRO A 190 8.97 -3.57 2.26
CA PRO A 190 10.17 -3.61 1.43
C PRO A 190 9.82 -3.37 -0.05
N PRO A 191 10.80 -2.97 -0.90
CA PRO A 191 10.58 -2.88 -2.33
C PRO A 191 10.17 -4.23 -2.91
N LEU A 192 9.32 -4.24 -3.94
CA LEU A 192 8.86 -5.51 -4.56
C LEU A 192 10.02 -6.30 -5.17
N SER A 193 11.08 -5.60 -5.58
CA SER A 193 12.31 -6.18 -6.14
C SER A 193 13.23 -6.84 -5.12
N ILE A 194 12.94 -6.75 -3.81
CA ILE A 194 13.78 -7.35 -2.78
C ILE A 194 13.98 -8.84 -3.03
N THR A 195 15.21 -9.31 -2.96
CA THR A 195 15.52 -10.76 -3.08
C THR A 195 15.15 -11.50 -1.78
N MET A 196 15.09 -12.83 -1.84
CA MET A 196 14.84 -13.62 -0.63
C MET A 196 15.99 -13.55 0.37
N GLU A 197 17.23 -13.40 -0.12
CA GLU A 197 18.43 -13.21 0.71
C GLU A 197 18.38 -11.89 1.46
N GLU A 198 18.10 -10.79 0.75
CA GLU A 198 17.91 -9.46 1.36
C GLU A 198 16.75 -9.45 2.34
N LEU A 199 15.63 -10.11 2.02
CA LEU A 199 14.47 -10.21 2.89
C LEU A 199 14.81 -10.99 4.18
N SER A 200 15.60 -12.07 4.07
CA SER A 200 16.07 -12.84 5.21
C SER A 200 17.00 -12.03 6.10
N GLU A 201 17.93 -11.29 5.51
CA GLU A 201 18.80 -10.38 6.26
C GLU A 201 17.99 -9.30 6.98
N ALA A 202 17.03 -8.68 6.29
CA ALA A 202 16.16 -7.65 6.87
C ALA A 202 15.35 -8.19 8.07
N VAL A 203 14.78 -9.38 7.94
CA VAL A 203 14.04 -10.05 9.03
C VAL A 203 14.94 -10.27 10.25
N ASN A 204 16.17 -10.75 10.06
CA ASN A 204 17.11 -10.96 11.17
C ASN A 204 17.46 -9.64 11.87
N LYS A 205 17.72 -8.58 11.11
CA LYS A 205 17.99 -7.24 11.66
C LYS A 205 16.78 -6.67 12.42
N ILE A 206 15.57 -6.88 11.92
CA ILE A 206 14.33 -6.46 12.63
C ILE A 206 14.20 -7.21 13.95
N LYS A 207 14.44 -8.52 14.00
CA LYS A 207 14.40 -9.30 15.25
C LYS A 207 15.40 -8.79 16.28
N VAL A 208 16.66 -8.58 15.87
CA VAL A 208 17.70 -7.99 16.74
C VAL A 208 17.24 -6.62 17.25
N SER A 209 16.67 -5.78 16.39
CA SER A 209 16.18 -4.45 16.78
C SER A 209 15.03 -4.52 17.79
N ILE A 210 14.17 -5.53 17.71
CA ILE A 210 13.12 -5.76 18.71
C ILE A 210 13.73 -6.16 20.05
N GLU A 211 14.70 -7.08 20.05
CA GLU A 211 15.40 -7.51 21.27
C GLU A 211 16.12 -6.35 21.96
N GLU A 212 16.85 -5.53 21.21
CA GLU A 212 17.54 -4.34 21.74
C GLU A 212 16.54 -3.31 22.33
N ALA A 213 15.43 -3.07 21.64
CA ALA A 213 14.39 -2.15 22.11
C ALA A 213 13.74 -2.63 23.40
N VAL A 214 13.53 -3.94 23.55
CA VAL A 214 12.95 -4.56 24.76
C VAL A 214 13.95 -4.57 25.90
N ALA A 215 15.22 -4.93 25.66
CA ALA A 215 16.27 -5.01 26.69
C ALA A 215 16.60 -3.66 27.32
N SER A 216 16.40 -2.57 26.58
CA SER A 216 16.65 -1.21 27.06
C SER A 216 15.41 -0.51 27.63
N ASN A 217 14.35 -1.24 27.90
CA ASN A 217 13.10 -0.78 28.49
C ASN A 217 13.10 -1.13 29.98
#